data_9f88422891a65322905f5c87007f3bbf
#
_entry.id   9f88422891a65322905f5c87007f3bbf
#
_cell.length_a   1.000
_cell.length_b   1.000
_cell.length_c   1.000
_cell.angle_alpha   90.00
_cell.angle_beta   90.00
_cell.angle_gamma   90.00
#
_symmetry.space_group_name_H-M   'P 1'
#
loop_
_entity.id
_entity.type
_entity.pdbx_description
1 polymer ?
#
loop_
_entity_poly.entity_id
_entity_poly.type
_entity_poly.pdbx_seq_one_letter_code
_entity_poly.pdbx_strand_id
1 'polypeptide(L)'
;MIPDSYFERFETPKYRARNPVQRALIRRFVTRVHALFLEAGPVESVLEVGVGEGFLSGYLSEKLPEKRFTGVDVREEDLDRLRAKFPRIATHAASIYDVGQVPGSYDLVICAEVLEHVDDPDRALSALVALRPKHLLVTVPHEPWFLLSNLLRGKNLTRLGNDPEHVQLFTAGRFGRLLGRHLTVERSTQSYPWLLALGRPMG
;
A
#
# COMPACT_ATOMS: atom_id res chain seq x y z
N MET A 1 -8.58 -4.05 16.33
CA MET A 1 -9.03 -2.83 15.59
C MET A 1 -8.00 -1.73 15.85
N ILE A 2 -7.71 -0.85 14.89
CA ILE A 2 -6.78 0.28 15.07
C ILE A 2 -7.41 1.33 16.00
N PRO A 3 -6.79 1.67 17.14
CA PRO A 3 -7.30 2.71 18.04
C PRO A 3 -7.09 4.12 17.46
N ASP A 4 -7.83 5.11 17.98
CA ASP A 4 -7.68 6.50 17.53
C ASP A 4 -6.29 7.08 17.83
N SER A 5 -5.68 6.69 18.95
CA SER A 5 -4.32 7.07 19.32
C SER A 5 -3.25 6.63 18.30
N TYR A 6 -3.51 5.57 17.54
CA TYR A 6 -2.61 5.15 16.48
C TYR A 6 -2.56 6.19 15.35
N PHE A 7 -3.71 6.74 14.96
CA PHE A 7 -3.81 7.77 13.91
C PHE A 7 -3.08 9.07 14.31
N GLU A 8 -3.04 9.38 15.59
CA GLU A 8 -2.43 10.61 16.12
C GLU A 8 -0.90 10.61 16.02
N ARG A 9 -0.31 9.46 15.75
CA ARG A 9 1.15 9.29 15.56
C ARG A 9 1.66 9.81 14.21
N PHE A 10 0.76 10.09 13.26
CA PHE A 10 1.12 10.39 11.86
C PHE A 10 0.85 11.85 11.51
N GLU A 11 1.67 12.40 10.62
CA GLU A 11 1.55 13.79 10.17
C GLU A 11 0.78 13.93 8.87
N THR A 12 0.76 12.88 8.05
CA THR A 12 0.03 12.85 6.79
C THR A 12 -1.44 13.25 6.98
N PRO A 13 -1.95 14.23 6.23
CA PRO A 13 -3.33 14.74 6.39
C PRO A 13 -4.41 13.65 6.32
N LYS A 14 -4.18 12.62 5.52
CA LYS A 14 -5.06 11.43 5.40
C LYS A 14 -5.32 10.78 6.76
N TYR A 15 -4.30 10.65 7.61
CA TYR A 15 -4.36 9.99 8.91
C TYR A 15 -4.75 10.95 10.03
N ARG A 16 -4.34 12.21 9.95
CA ARG A 16 -4.73 13.25 10.94
C ARG A 16 -6.20 13.65 10.88
N ALA A 17 -6.88 13.36 9.78
CA ALA A 17 -8.30 13.68 9.65
C ALA A 17 -9.13 13.04 10.78
N ARG A 18 -9.93 13.86 11.48
CA ARG A 18 -10.81 13.42 12.58
C ARG A 18 -12.18 12.93 12.09
N ASN A 19 -12.39 12.90 10.78
CA ASN A 19 -13.65 12.44 10.21
C ASN A 19 -13.88 10.95 10.55
N PRO A 20 -14.96 10.60 11.28
CA PRO A 20 -15.18 9.24 11.73
C PRO A 20 -15.42 8.25 10.57
N VAL A 21 -16.05 8.70 9.48
CA VAL A 21 -16.27 7.88 8.28
C VAL A 21 -14.92 7.55 7.63
N GLN A 22 -14.06 8.55 7.46
CA GLN A 22 -12.72 8.34 6.89
C GLN A 22 -11.89 7.37 7.75
N ARG A 23 -11.88 7.54 9.08
CA ARG A 23 -11.18 6.62 10.00
C ARG A 23 -11.76 5.20 9.93
N ALA A 24 -13.07 5.05 9.84
CA ALA A 24 -13.72 3.74 9.69
C ALA A 24 -13.31 3.05 8.38
N LEU A 25 -13.26 3.78 7.28
CA LEU A 25 -12.80 3.26 5.99
C LEU A 25 -11.33 2.80 6.04
N ILE A 26 -10.44 3.62 6.63
CA ILE A 26 -9.01 3.26 6.79
C ILE A 26 -8.86 2.03 7.69
N ARG A 27 -9.59 1.95 8.81
CA ARG A 27 -9.58 0.76 9.68
C ARG A 27 -9.99 -0.50 8.92
N ARG A 28 -11.07 -0.40 8.14
CA ARG A 28 -11.55 -1.51 7.30
C ARG A 28 -10.51 -1.92 6.26
N PHE A 29 -9.87 -0.94 5.60
CA PHE A 29 -8.80 -1.18 4.64
C PHE A 29 -7.64 -1.96 5.29
N VAL A 30 -7.09 -1.46 6.40
CA VAL A 30 -5.96 -2.12 7.08
C VAL A 30 -6.35 -3.51 7.60
N THR A 31 -7.57 -3.68 8.12
CA THR A 31 -8.08 -5.00 8.52
C THR A 31 -8.11 -5.96 7.33
N ARG A 32 -8.50 -5.47 6.15
CA ARG A 32 -8.52 -6.30 4.94
C ARG A 32 -7.12 -6.64 4.45
N VAL A 33 -6.18 -5.67 4.48
CA VAL A 33 -4.76 -5.94 4.18
C VAL A 33 -4.18 -6.97 5.14
N HIS A 34 -4.45 -6.84 6.44
CA HIS A 34 -3.98 -7.81 7.44
C HIS A 34 -4.56 -9.22 7.19
N ALA A 35 -5.83 -9.32 6.81
CA ALA A 35 -6.43 -10.62 6.45
C ALA A 35 -5.73 -11.25 5.23
N LEU A 36 -5.47 -10.48 4.18
CA LEU A 36 -4.73 -10.96 3.00
C LEU A 36 -3.28 -11.33 3.34
N PHE A 37 -2.64 -10.60 4.25
CA PHE A 37 -1.32 -10.94 4.77
C PHE A 37 -1.32 -12.34 5.39
N LEU A 38 -2.30 -12.66 6.21
CA LEU A 38 -2.43 -13.98 6.84
C LEU A 38 -2.74 -15.08 5.81
N GLU A 39 -3.48 -14.76 4.75
CA GLU A 39 -3.76 -15.69 3.65
C GLU A 39 -2.52 -16.00 2.79
N ALA A 40 -1.50 -15.14 2.78
CA ALA A 40 -0.22 -15.41 2.09
C ALA A 40 0.55 -16.61 2.70
N GLY A 41 0.12 -17.14 3.84
CA GLY A 41 0.75 -18.28 4.51
C GLY A 41 2.01 -17.89 5.32
N PRO A 42 3.02 -18.75 5.39
CA PRO A 42 4.20 -18.48 6.20
C PRO A 42 5.06 -17.38 5.59
N VAL A 43 5.00 -16.20 6.20
CA VAL A 43 5.76 -14.99 5.85
C VAL A 43 6.68 -14.64 7.03
N GLU A 44 7.99 -14.53 6.79
CA GLU A 44 8.99 -14.12 7.77
C GLU A 44 9.58 -12.74 7.47
N SER A 45 9.61 -12.36 6.18
CA SER A 45 10.20 -11.11 5.71
C SER A 45 9.24 -10.37 4.78
N VAL A 46 9.05 -9.08 5.08
CA VAL A 46 8.10 -8.20 4.41
C VAL A 46 8.80 -6.96 3.89
N LEU A 47 8.54 -6.60 2.64
CA LEU A 47 8.91 -5.31 2.07
C LEU A 47 7.63 -4.53 1.77
N GLU A 48 7.49 -3.32 2.29
CA GLU A 48 6.48 -2.36 1.82
C GLU A 48 7.15 -1.29 0.96
N VAL A 49 6.69 -1.17 -0.28
CA VAL A 49 7.13 -0.14 -1.22
C VAL A 49 6.11 0.99 -1.25
N GLY A 50 6.59 2.24 -1.10
CA GLY A 50 5.74 3.40 -0.83
C GLY A 50 5.30 3.45 0.63
N VAL A 51 6.20 3.11 1.54
CA VAL A 51 5.88 2.95 2.97
C VAL A 51 5.48 4.26 3.65
N GLY A 52 5.88 5.42 3.11
CA GLY A 52 5.65 6.73 3.71
C GLY A 52 6.10 6.79 5.17
N GLU A 53 5.29 7.36 6.04
CA GLU A 53 5.53 7.42 7.49
C GLU A 53 5.31 6.08 8.22
N GLY A 54 5.04 4.98 7.50
CA GLY A 54 4.90 3.63 8.06
C GLY A 54 3.53 3.32 8.66
N PHE A 55 2.44 3.87 8.14
CA PHE A 55 1.10 3.63 8.72
C PHE A 55 0.71 2.15 8.67
N LEU A 56 0.91 1.50 7.53
CA LEU A 56 0.54 0.09 7.35
C LEU A 56 1.58 -0.86 7.94
N SER A 57 2.86 -0.73 7.55
CA SER A 57 3.96 -1.57 8.10
C SER A 57 4.12 -1.40 9.60
N GLY A 58 3.96 -0.20 10.14
CA GLY A 58 3.98 0.04 11.58
C GLY A 58 2.89 -0.74 12.31
N TYR A 59 1.64 -0.67 11.80
CA TYR A 59 0.54 -1.45 12.38
C TYR A 59 0.79 -2.96 12.30
N LEU A 60 1.24 -3.43 11.14
CA LEU A 60 1.52 -4.87 10.95
C LEU A 60 2.68 -5.35 11.83
N SER A 61 3.76 -4.57 11.96
CA SER A 61 4.92 -4.91 12.80
C SER A 61 4.59 -4.95 14.29
N GLU A 62 3.65 -4.13 14.76
CA GLU A 62 3.15 -4.19 16.14
C GLU A 62 2.24 -5.41 16.38
N LYS A 63 1.54 -5.89 15.34
CA LYS A 63 0.69 -7.09 15.42
C LYS A 63 1.46 -8.39 15.23
N LEU A 64 2.56 -8.34 14.53
CA LEU A 64 3.38 -9.47 14.12
C LEU A 64 4.86 -9.18 14.46
N PRO A 65 5.19 -9.02 15.76
CA PRO A 65 6.52 -8.56 16.19
C PRO A 65 7.65 -9.53 15.88
N GLU A 66 7.33 -10.78 15.57
CA GLU A 66 8.27 -11.80 15.15
C GLU A 66 8.69 -11.68 13.68
N LYS A 67 7.97 -10.90 12.86
CA LYS A 67 8.29 -10.72 11.44
C LYS A 67 9.26 -9.56 11.23
N ARG A 68 10.07 -9.67 10.18
CA ARG A 68 10.99 -8.60 9.75
C ARG A 68 10.30 -7.73 8.71
N PHE A 69 10.28 -6.43 8.97
CA PHE A 69 9.72 -5.44 8.05
C PHE A 69 10.82 -4.54 7.50
N THR A 70 10.74 -4.27 6.21
CA THR A 70 11.54 -3.27 5.50
C THR A 70 10.60 -2.33 4.77
N GLY A 71 10.85 -1.03 4.86
CA GLY A 71 10.09 -0.01 4.16
C GLY A 71 10.95 0.72 3.14
N VAL A 72 10.38 0.97 1.96
CA VAL A 72 10.99 1.74 0.88
C VAL A 72 10.09 2.91 0.51
N ASP A 73 10.66 4.09 0.41
CA ASP A 73 9.99 5.28 -0.11
C ASP A 73 11.01 6.17 -0.84
N VAL A 74 10.53 7.04 -1.73
CA VAL A 74 11.38 8.05 -2.39
C VAL A 74 11.64 9.26 -1.51
N ARG A 75 10.80 9.49 -0.49
CA ARG A 75 10.87 10.64 0.41
C ARG A 75 11.62 10.29 1.69
N GLU A 76 12.88 10.72 1.78
CA GLU A 76 13.72 10.48 2.97
C GLU A 76 13.09 11.06 4.25
N GLU A 77 12.40 12.20 4.15
CA GLU A 77 11.71 12.84 5.28
C GLU A 77 10.63 11.93 5.91
N ASP A 78 9.89 11.17 5.09
CA ASP A 78 8.90 10.21 5.59
C ASP A 78 9.59 8.99 6.21
N LEU A 79 10.72 8.55 5.64
CA LEU A 79 11.52 7.47 6.21
C LEU A 79 12.11 7.86 7.58
N ASP A 80 12.53 9.12 7.76
CA ASP A 80 12.99 9.62 9.07
C ASP A 80 11.86 9.58 10.10
N ARG A 81 10.66 10.00 9.72
CA ARG A 81 9.48 9.91 10.57
C ARG A 81 9.13 8.46 10.92
N LEU A 82 9.29 7.54 9.94
CA LEU A 82 9.10 6.12 10.16
C LEU A 82 10.10 5.56 11.16
N ARG A 83 11.40 5.82 10.97
CA ARG A 83 12.48 5.39 11.87
C ARG A 83 12.25 5.83 13.31
N ALA A 84 11.81 7.08 13.48
CA ALA A 84 11.50 7.63 14.80
C ALA A 84 10.32 6.92 15.49
N LYS A 85 9.31 6.50 14.74
CA LYS A 85 8.10 5.84 15.28
C LYS A 85 8.27 4.33 15.44
N PHE A 86 8.99 3.69 14.52
CA PHE A 86 9.10 2.24 14.40
C PHE A 86 10.55 1.80 14.13
N PRO A 87 11.46 1.93 15.12
CA PRO A 87 12.90 1.71 14.92
C PRO A 87 13.28 0.27 14.54
N ARG A 88 12.33 -0.67 14.61
CA ARG A 88 12.53 -2.07 14.19
C ARG A 88 12.30 -2.30 12.70
N ILE A 89 11.72 -1.33 11.99
CA ILE A 89 11.51 -1.40 10.54
C ILE A 89 12.76 -0.86 9.85
N ALA A 90 13.45 -1.71 9.09
CA ALA A 90 14.54 -1.27 8.23
C ALA A 90 14.01 -0.35 7.12
N THR A 91 14.76 0.66 6.71
CA THR A 91 14.30 1.61 5.70
C THR A 91 15.36 1.89 4.63
N HIS A 92 14.92 2.05 3.38
CA HIS A 92 15.78 2.41 2.26
C HIS A 92 15.08 3.46 1.38
N ALA A 93 15.83 4.50 1.01
CA ALA A 93 15.36 5.48 0.04
C ALA A 93 15.57 4.92 -1.38
N ALA A 94 14.49 4.62 -2.08
CA ALA A 94 14.53 4.16 -3.47
C ALA A 94 13.19 4.37 -4.17
N SER A 95 13.25 4.50 -5.50
CA SER A 95 12.07 4.44 -6.35
C SER A 95 11.56 3.00 -6.46
N ILE A 96 10.26 2.81 -6.68
CA ILE A 96 9.68 1.51 -7.02
C ILE A 96 10.36 0.88 -8.24
N TYR A 97 10.87 1.69 -9.17
CA TYR A 97 11.57 1.22 -10.36
C TYR A 97 12.98 0.68 -10.07
N ASP A 98 13.57 1.10 -8.94
CA ASP A 98 14.93 0.75 -8.52
C ASP A 98 14.96 -0.14 -7.28
N VAL A 99 13.80 -0.68 -6.89
CA VAL A 99 13.64 -1.51 -5.69
C VAL A 99 14.54 -2.76 -5.69
N GLY A 100 15.02 -3.21 -6.84
CA GLY A 100 16.00 -4.29 -6.96
C GLY A 100 17.37 -3.98 -6.32
N GLN A 101 17.66 -2.70 -6.00
CA GLN A 101 18.88 -2.30 -5.29
C GLN A 101 18.74 -2.43 -3.76
N VAL A 102 17.52 -2.64 -3.25
CA VAL A 102 17.26 -2.82 -1.83
C VAL A 102 17.76 -4.20 -1.39
N PRO A 103 18.66 -4.28 -0.41
CA PRO A 103 19.24 -5.56 -0.01
C PRO A 103 18.22 -6.46 0.69
N GLY A 104 18.34 -7.75 0.48
CA GLY A 104 17.53 -8.77 1.17
C GLY A 104 16.70 -9.62 0.22
N SER A 105 15.97 -10.56 0.81
CA SER A 105 14.94 -11.37 0.15
C SER A 105 13.66 -11.28 0.97
N TYR A 106 12.53 -11.25 0.28
CA TYR A 106 11.26 -10.97 0.90
C TYR A 106 10.24 -12.07 0.56
N ASP A 107 9.56 -12.59 1.57
CA ASP A 107 8.47 -13.54 1.36
C ASP A 107 7.23 -12.85 0.80
N LEU A 108 6.95 -11.65 1.31
CA LEU A 108 5.83 -10.82 0.88
C LEU A 108 6.31 -9.42 0.52
N VAL A 109 5.92 -8.94 -0.66
CA VAL A 109 6.03 -7.53 -1.04
C VAL A 109 4.64 -6.90 -1.01
N ILE A 110 4.52 -5.77 -0.31
CA ILE A 110 3.30 -4.95 -0.24
C ILE A 110 3.54 -3.68 -1.07
N CYS A 111 2.63 -3.41 -2.00
CA CYS A 111 2.57 -2.18 -2.77
C CYS A 111 1.17 -1.57 -2.58
N ALA A 112 1.05 -0.67 -1.60
CA ALA A 112 -0.24 -0.15 -1.18
C ALA A 112 -0.37 1.33 -1.49
N GLU A 113 -1.31 1.69 -2.39
CA GLU A 113 -1.58 3.09 -2.77
C GLU A 113 -0.34 3.76 -3.41
N VAL A 114 0.30 3.07 -4.35
CA VAL A 114 1.49 3.55 -5.07
C VAL A 114 1.29 3.57 -6.58
N LEU A 115 0.65 2.54 -7.14
CA LEU A 115 0.55 2.37 -8.60
C LEU A 115 -0.24 3.49 -9.28
N GLU A 116 -1.11 4.19 -8.58
CA GLU A 116 -1.84 5.36 -9.06
C GLU A 116 -0.96 6.60 -9.23
N HIS A 117 0.20 6.63 -8.58
CA HIS A 117 1.13 7.75 -8.59
C HIS A 117 2.30 7.59 -9.57
N VAL A 118 2.43 6.41 -10.20
CA VAL A 118 3.56 6.12 -11.10
C VAL A 118 3.16 6.27 -12.57
N ASP A 119 4.09 6.72 -13.39
CA ASP A 119 3.87 6.91 -14.82
C ASP A 119 3.67 5.57 -15.55
N ASP A 120 4.42 4.54 -15.15
CA ASP A 120 4.41 3.20 -15.77
C ASP A 120 4.16 2.10 -14.71
N PRO A 121 2.89 1.80 -14.39
CA PRO A 121 2.53 0.75 -13.45
C PRO A 121 2.97 -0.66 -13.87
N ASP A 122 3.11 -0.89 -15.17
CA ASP A 122 3.54 -2.18 -15.71
C ASP A 122 5.02 -2.44 -15.41
N ARG A 123 5.87 -1.44 -15.67
CA ARG A 123 7.27 -1.45 -15.30
C ARG A 123 7.46 -1.54 -13.78
N ALA A 124 6.62 -0.84 -13.01
CA ALA A 124 6.65 -0.89 -11.55
C ALA A 124 6.38 -2.33 -11.05
N LEU A 125 5.33 -2.99 -11.54
CA LEU A 125 5.04 -4.38 -11.17
C LEU A 125 6.16 -5.33 -11.62
N SER A 126 6.74 -5.12 -12.81
CA SER A 126 7.90 -5.92 -13.27
C SER A 126 9.07 -5.83 -12.29
N ALA A 127 9.36 -4.62 -11.75
CA ALA A 127 10.42 -4.42 -10.76
C ALA A 127 10.11 -5.16 -9.44
N LEU A 128 8.86 -5.14 -8.98
CA LEU A 128 8.44 -5.86 -7.77
C LEU A 128 8.54 -7.39 -7.96
N VAL A 129 8.13 -7.90 -9.11
CA VAL A 129 8.22 -9.33 -9.45
C VAL A 129 9.67 -9.78 -9.56
N ALA A 130 10.57 -8.93 -10.07
CA ALA A 130 12.00 -9.21 -10.17
C ALA A 130 12.68 -9.47 -8.81
N LEU A 131 12.11 -8.99 -7.69
CA LEU A 131 12.54 -9.35 -6.33
C LEU A 131 12.27 -10.82 -5.97
N ARG A 132 11.50 -11.54 -6.77
CA ARG A 132 11.09 -12.93 -6.58
C ARG A 132 10.47 -13.22 -5.20
N PRO A 133 9.52 -12.40 -4.74
CA PRO A 133 8.81 -12.69 -3.50
C PRO A 133 7.92 -13.93 -3.68
N LYS A 134 7.56 -14.60 -2.58
CA LYS A 134 6.53 -15.65 -2.64
C LYS A 134 5.17 -15.09 -3.01
N HIS A 135 4.84 -13.90 -2.48
CA HIS A 135 3.58 -13.21 -2.75
C HIS A 135 3.77 -11.70 -2.93
N LEU A 136 2.89 -11.12 -3.75
CA LEU A 136 2.65 -9.68 -3.80
C LEU A 136 1.24 -9.37 -3.32
N LEU A 137 1.13 -8.35 -2.44
CA LEU A 137 -0.12 -7.73 -2.03
C LEU A 137 -0.17 -6.32 -2.62
N VAL A 138 -1.10 -6.08 -3.53
CA VAL A 138 -1.21 -4.81 -4.27
C VAL A 138 -2.55 -4.18 -3.98
N THR A 139 -2.56 -2.86 -3.71
CA THR A 139 -3.81 -2.10 -3.56
C THR A 139 -3.79 -0.82 -4.36
N VAL A 140 -4.96 -0.41 -4.83
CA VAL A 140 -5.17 0.84 -5.57
C VAL A 140 -6.54 1.43 -5.23
N PRO A 141 -6.75 2.76 -5.41
CA PRO A 141 -8.07 3.36 -5.37
C PRO A 141 -8.99 2.74 -6.45
N HIS A 142 -10.26 2.50 -6.09
CA HIS A 142 -11.26 1.97 -7.02
C HIS A 142 -12.08 3.10 -7.63
N GLU A 143 -11.87 3.37 -8.91
CA GLU A 143 -12.63 4.35 -9.65
C GLU A 143 -13.90 3.76 -10.31
N PRO A 144 -15.02 4.49 -10.36
CA PRO A 144 -15.20 5.93 -10.03
C PRO A 144 -15.51 6.21 -8.54
N TRP A 145 -15.51 5.22 -7.69
CA TRP A 145 -15.97 5.34 -6.30
C TRP A 145 -15.09 6.24 -5.44
N PHE A 146 -13.79 6.24 -5.72
CA PHE A 146 -12.85 7.12 -5.01
C PHE A 146 -13.11 8.59 -5.36
N LEU A 147 -13.29 8.90 -6.65
CA LEU A 147 -13.69 10.23 -7.14
C LEU A 147 -14.99 10.70 -6.49
N LEU A 148 -16.02 9.85 -6.51
CA LEU A 148 -17.32 10.17 -5.91
C LEU A 148 -17.20 10.43 -4.41
N SER A 149 -16.41 9.63 -3.69
CA SER A 149 -16.14 9.85 -2.26
C SER A 149 -15.48 11.19 -1.96
N ASN A 150 -14.57 11.64 -2.83
CA ASN A 150 -13.92 12.92 -2.70
C ASN A 150 -14.90 14.08 -2.99
N LEU A 151 -15.72 13.96 -4.03
CA LEU A 151 -16.77 14.94 -4.36
C LEU A 151 -17.77 15.10 -3.22
N LEU A 152 -18.29 14.01 -2.67
CA LEU A 152 -19.23 14.02 -1.55
C LEU A 152 -18.65 14.65 -0.27
N ARG A 153 -17.31 14.64 -0.13
CA ARG A 153 -16.61 15.31 0.98
C ARG A 153 -16.16 16.74 0.65
N GLY A 154 -16.54 17.27 -0.51
CA GLY A 154 -16.12 18.60 -0.97
C GLY A 154 -14.64 18.71 -1.31
N LYS A 155 -13.93 17.60 -1.54
CA LYS A 155 -12.51 17.57 -1.92
C LYS A 155 -12.35 17.58 -3.43
N ASN A 156 -11.35 18.33 -3.91
CA ASN A 156 -10.94 18.38 -5.32
C ASN A 156 -12.12 18.68 -6.28
N LEU A 157 -13.04 19.56 -5.90
CA LEU A 157 -14.25 19.89 -6.67
C LEU A 157 -13.93 20.35 -8.10
N THR A 158 -12.88 21.14 -8.27
CA THR A 158 -12.42 21.65 -9.58
C THR A 158 -11.86 20.56 -10.50
N ARG A 159 -11.54 19.37 -9.96
CA ARG A 159 -11.01 18.21 -10.68
C ARG A 159 -11.95 17.01 -10.62
N LEU A 160 -13.24 17.24 -10.40
CA LEU A 160 -14.27 16.21 -10.30
C LEU A 160 -13.91 15.10 -9.27
N GLY A 161 -13.26 15.49 -8.16
CA GLY A 161 -12.84 14.59 -7.09
C GLY A 161 -11.49 13.91 -7.31
N ASN A 162 -10.84 14.09 -8.47
CA ASN A 162 -9.52 13.49 -8.73
C ASN A 162 -8.44 14.09 -7.84
N ASP A 163 -7.59 13.24 -7.27
CA ASP A 163 -6.41 13.69 -6.54
C ASP A 163 -5.38 14.22 -7.53
N PRO A 164 -4.78 15.41 -7.30
CA PRO A 164 -3.75 15.95 -8.18
C PRO A 164 -2.55 15.03 -8.41
N GLU A 165 -2.25 14.16 -7.45
CA GLU A 165 -1.13 13.23 -7.48
C GLU A 165 -1.48 11.91 -8.18
N HIS A 166 -2.77 11.65 -8.50
CA HIS A 166 -3.16 10.44 -9.22
C HIS A 166 -2.97 10.63 -10.73
N VAL A 167 -1.94 9.99 -11.25
CA VAL A 167 -1.64 9.90 -12.70
C VAL A 167 -2.45 8.78 -13.34
N GLN A 168 -2.75 7.72 -12.59
CA GLN A 168 -3.49 6.54 -13.05
C GLN A 168 -4.84 6.42 -12.37
N LEU A 169 -5.86 6.02 -13.15
CA LEU A 169 -7.21 5.69 -12.63
C LEU A 169 -7.46 4.18 -12.80
N PHE A 170 -7.81 3.51 -11.70
CA PHE A 170 -8.03 2.06 -11.71
C PHE A 170 -9.49 1.69 -11.52
N THR A 171 -10.08 1.07 -12.55
CA THR A 171 -11.30 0.26 -12.41
C THR A 171 -10.90 -1.18 -12.06
N ALA A 172 -11.83 -1.97 -11.53
CA ALA A 172 -11.58 -3.38 -11.23
C ALA A 172 -11.06 -4.17 -12.46
N GLY A 173 -11.63 -3.90 -13.64
CA GLY A 173 -11.19 -4.54 -14.88
C GLY A 173 -9.79 -4.13 -15.33
N ARG A 174 -9.42 -2.83 -15.20
CA ARG A 174 -8.07 -2.34 -15.54
C ARG A 174 -7.03 -2.92 -14.57
N PHE A 175 -7.35 -2.90 -13.28
CA PHE A 175 -6.49 -3.46 -12.24
C PHE A 175 -6.25 -4.96 -12.44
N GLY A 176 -7.32 -5.75 -12.65
CA GLY A 176 -7.21 -7.19 -12.92
C GLY A 176 -6.38 -7.51 -14.15
N ARG A 177 -6.55 -6.77 -15.27
CA ARG A 177 -5.73 -6.96 -16.48
C ARG A 177 -4.26 -6.60 -16.27
N LEU A 178 -3.99 -5.55 -15.51
CA LEU A 178 -2.62 -5.16 -15.17
C LEU A 178 -1.94 -6.27 -14.34
N LEU A 179 -2.58 -6.71 -13.25
CA LEU A 179 -2.03 -7.75 -12.40
C LEU A 179 -1.86 -9.08 -13.15
N GLY A 180 -2.83 -9.47 -13.97
CA GLY A 180 -2.79 -10.74 -14.73
C GLY A 180 -1.67 -10.88 -15.75
N ARG A 181 -0.89 -9.81 -16.00
CA ARG A 181 0.33 -9.88 -16.82
C ARG A 181 1.57 -10.26 -16.00
N HIS A 182 1.50 -10.13 -14.69
CA HIS A 182 2.65 -10.29 -13.80
C HIS A 182 2.42 -11.34 -12.72
N LEU A 183 1.15 -11.54 -12.31
CA LEU A 183 0.78 -12.35 -11.16
C LEU A 183 -0.29 -13.38 -11.50
N THR A 184 -0.14 -14.56 -10.92
CA THR A 184 -1.28 -15.44 -10.70
C THR A 184 -2.05 -14.91 -9.48
N VAL A 185 -3.17 -14.23 -9.73
CA VAL A 185 -4.00 -13.64 -8.67
C VAL A 185 -4.73 -14.73 -7.89
N GLU A 186 -4.45 -14.88 -6.61
CA GLU A 186 -5.06 -15.89 -5.73
C GLU A 186 -6.30 -15.35 -5.02
N ARG A 187 -6.25 -14.07 -4.64
CA ARG A 187 -7.37 -13.36 -3.99
C ARG A 187 -7.52 -11.96 -4.59
N SER A 188 -8.74 -11.60 -4.89
CA SER A 188 -9.12 -10.23 -5.24
C SER A 188 -10.33 -9.84 -4.39
N THR A 189 -10.26 -8.67 -3.74
CA THR A 189 -11.31 -8.20 -2.85
C THR A 189 -11.40 -6.67 -2.87
N GLN A 190 -12.42 -6.15 -2.22
CA GLN A 190 -12.64 -4.72 -2.11
C GLN A 190 -12.75 -4.30 -0.65
N SER A 191 -12.19 -3.15 -0.34
CA SER A 191 -12.46 -2.41 0.88
C SER A 191 -12.77 -0.98 0.47
N TYR A 192 -14.04 -0.67 0.23
CA TYR A 192 -14.46 0.63 -0.29
C TYR A 192 -13.69 1.78 0.35
N PRO A 193 -13.07 2.69 -0.42
CA PRO A 193 -13.07 2.78 -1.88
C PRO A 193 -11.81 2.16 -2.55
N TRP A 194 -11.25 1.05 -2.06
CA TRP A 194 -10.04 0.42 -2.57
C TRP A 194 -10.27 -0.97 -3.16
N LEU A 195 -9.46 -1.30 -4.17
CA LEU A 195 -9.24 -2.64 -4.69
C LEU A 195 -7.98 -3.22 -4.06
N LEU A 196 -8.03 -4.50 -3.70
CA LEU A 196 -6.90 -5.22 -3.11
C LEU A 196 -6.76 -6.58 -3.80
N ALA A 197 -5.53 -6.98 -4.04
CA ALA A 197 -5.22 -8.30 -4.58
C ALA A 197 -3.98 -8.90 -3.92
N LEU A 198 -4.02 -10.21 -3.70
CA LEU A 198 -2.89 -11.05 -3.32
C LEU A 198 -2.64 -12.01 -4.47
N GLY A 199 -1.39 -12.20 -4.86
CA GLY A 199 -1.01 -13.14 -5.92
C GLY A 199 0.45 -13.52 -5.84
N ARG A 200 0.82 -14.52 -6.65
CA ARG A 200 2.20 -14.97 -6.82
C ARG A 200 2.78 -14.45 -8.12
N PRO A 201 4.07 -14.08 -8.16
CA PRO A 201 4.76 -13.83 -9.40
C PRO A 201 4.53 -14.97 -10.40
N MET A 202 4.24 -14.61 -11.64
CA MET A 202 4.35 -15.60 -12.73
C MET A 202 5.82 -15.86 -13.02
N GLY A 203 6.20 -17.12 -13.14
CA GLY A 203 7.57 -17.55 -13.40
C GLY A 203 8.06 -17.17 -14.79
#